data_a7944e293b63cf71351ae09442dc50f9
#
_entry.id   a7944e293b63cf71351ae09442dc50f9
#
_cell.length_a   1.000
_cell.length_b   1.000
_cell.length_c   1.000
_cell.angle_alpha   90.00
_cell.angle_beta   90.00
_cell.angle_gamma   90.00
#
_symmetry.space_group_name_H-M   'P 1'
#
loop_
_entity.id
_entity.type
_entity.pdbx_description
1 polymer ?
#
loop_
_entity_poly.entity_id
_entity_poly.type
_entity_poly.pdbx_seq_one_letter_code
_entity_poly.pdbx_strand_id
1 'polypeptide(L)'
;VISPKYLENQIDASRRNLGVETLDIYYVHNPETQLSQVGREEFFRRLKAAFAALEKAVAEGKIRRYGTATWNAYRVGPPSVEALSLTDVLRLAEEVGGKEHHFRALQLPFNLAMLEARMASTQPAGRKLAPLLQVARAHGLMVFASASLLQGQLTQGLPPESRSWFPGMRTDAQRALQFVRSTPGITCALVGMSNLEHVQENLGTASTAPMTLEQFRAILQGT
;
A
#
# COMPACT_ATOMS: atom_id res chain seq x y z
N VAL A 1 -12.96 -11.90 -5.99
CA VAL A 1 -12.61 -13.00 -6.92
C VAL A 1 -11.20 -12.78 -7.43
N ILE A 2 -10.31 -13.79 -7.34
CA ILE A 2 -8.92 -13.72 -7.80
C ILE A 2 -8.60 -14.86 -8.80
N SER A 3 -9.62 -15.37 -9.52
CA SER A 3 -9.38 -16.41 -10.52
C SER A 3 -8.59 -15.85 -11.73
N PRO A 4 -7.72 -16.64 -12.37
CA PRO A 4 -6.92 -16.22 -13.52
C PRO A 4 -7.77 -15.59 -14.63
N LYS A 5 -8.84 -16.23 -15.06
CA LYS A 5 -9.73 -15.71 -16.11
C LYS A 5 -10.38 -14.36 -15.74
N TYR A 6 -10.74 -14.18 -14.47
CA TYR A 6 -11.28 -12.92 -13.99
C TYR A 6 -10.21 -11.80 -14.06
N LEU A 7 -9.00 -12.08 -13.60
CA LEU A 7 -7.90 -11.12 -13.63
C LEU A 7 -7.53 -10.70 -15.08
N GLU A 8 -7.43 -11.66 -16.00
CA GLU A 8 -7.18 -11.39 -17.41
C GLU A 8 -8.24 -10.44 -18.00
N ASN A 9 -9.52 -10.71 -17.75
CA ASN A 9 -10.62 -9.87 -18.20
C ASN A 9 -10.56 -8.46 -17.58
N GLN A 10 -10.24 -8.34 -16.29
CA GLN A 10 -10.18 -7.06 -15.59
C GLN A 10 -8.96 -6.22 -16.01
N ILE A 11 -7.83 -6.84 -16.32
CA ILE A 11 -6.65 -6.16 -16.89
C ILE A 11 -7.02 -5.55 -18.25
N ASP A 12 -7.64 -6.33 -19.13
CA ASP A 12 -8.04 -5.84 -20.45
C ASP A 12 -9.13 -4.75 -20.36
N ALA A 13 -10.07 -4.87 -19.41
CA ALA A 13 -11.06 -3.83 -19.13
C ALA A 13 -10.39 -2.54 -18.62
N SER A 14 -9.46 -2.64 -17.69
CA SER A 14 -8.72 -1.51 -17.14
C SER A 14 -7.92 -0.77 -18.23
N ARG A 15 -7.24 -1.51 -19.10
CA ARG A 15 -6.49 -0.94 -20.25
C ARG A 15 -7.41 -0.16 -21.18
N ARG A 16 -8.56 -0.72 -21.54
CA ARG A 16 -9.56 -0.04 -22.38
C ARG A 16 -10.11 1.21 -21.70
N ASN A 17 -10.48 1.13 -20.43
CA ASN A 17 -11.08 2.23 -19.69
C ASN A 17 -10.12 3.40 -19.49
N LEU A 18 -8.83 3.11 -19.31
CA LEU A 18 -7.79 4.12 -19.16
C LEU A 18 -7.20 4.59 -20.48
N GLY A 19 -7.49 3.92 -21.60
CA GLY A 19 -6.94 4.26 -22.90
C GLY A 19 -5.43 4.04 -23.01
N VAL A 20 -4.89 3.03 -22.30
CA VAL A 20 -3.45 2.73 -22.27
C VAL A 20 -3.17 1.31 -22.78
N GLU A 21 -2.02 1.14 -23.40
CA GLU A 21 -1.59 -0.19 -23.85
C GLU A 21 -1.06 -1.05 -22.69
N THR A 22 -0.37 -0.44 -21.73
CA THR A 22 0.26 -1.12 -20.61
C THR A 22 -0.06 -0.40 -19.30
N LEU A 23 -0.47 -1.15 -18.27
CA LEU A 23 -0.63 -0.62 -16.91
C LEU A 23 0.71 -0.71 -16.17
N ASP A 24 1.11 0.34 -15.46
CA ASP A 24 2.36 0.35 -14.71
C ASP A 24 2.32 -0.60 -13.51
N ILE A 25 1.18 -0.63 -12.78
CA ILE A 25 0.98 -1.52 -11.63
C ILE A 25 -0.46 -2.03 -11.66
N TYR A 26 -0.63 -3.33 -11.47
CA TYR A 26 -1.93 -3.97 -11.28
C TYR A 26 -2.02 -4.60 -9.88
N TYR A 27 -3.12 -4.38 -9.16
CA TYR A 27 -3.31 -4.89 -7.81
C TYR A 27 -4.34 -6.01 -7.73
N VAL A 28 -4.02 -7.08 -6.99
CA VAL A 28 -5.02 -7.99 -6.44
C VAL A 28 -5.62 -7.32 -5.21
N HIS A 29 -6.90 -6.97 -5.27
CA HIS A 29 -7.57 -6.17 -4.25
C HIS A 29 -8.18 -7.03 -3.15
N ASN A 30 -7.83 -6.75 -1.90
CA ASN A 30 -8.26 -7.41 -0.66
C ASN A 30 -8.29 -8.94 -0.75
N PRO A 31 -7.19 -9.59 -1.19
CA PRO A 31 -7.17 -11.06 -1.31
C PRO A 31 -7.40 -11.74 0.04
N GLU A 32 -6.96 -11.14 1.14
CA GLU A 32 -7.05 -11.67 2.50
C GLU A 32 -8.47 -11.96 2.96
N THR A 33 -9.47 -11.28 2.40
CA THR A 33 -10.88 -11.53 2.74
C THR A 33 -11.34 -12.95 2.42
N GLN A 34 -10.63 -13.67 1.55
CA GLN A 34 -10.94 -15.07 1.27
C GLN A 34 -10.49 -16.03 2.38
N LEU A 35 -9.55 -15.63 3.24
CA LEU A 35 -9.05 -16.51 4.31
C LEU A 35 -10.15 -16.97 5.27
N SER A 36 -11.16 -16.14 5.52
CA SER A 36 -12.31 -16.50 6.34
C SER A 36 -13.25 -17.51 5.67
N GLN A 37 -13.15 -17.66 4.34
CA GLN A 37 -14.08 -18.50 3.56
C GLN A 37 -13.49 -19.85 3.15
N VAL A 38 -12.20 -19.87 2.78
CA VAL A 38 -11.60 -21.05 2.12
C VAL A 38 -10.43 -21.66 2.91
N GLY A 39 -10.02 -21.05 4.00
CA GLY A 39 -8.84 -21.48 4.74
C GLY A 39 -7.51 -21.14 4.04
N ARG A 40 -6.42 -21.30 4.77
CA ARG A 40 -5.11 -20.78 4.37
C ARG A 40 -4.49 -21.52 3.18
N GLU A 41 -4.58 -22.85 3.15
CA GLU A 41 -3.99 -23.68 2.07
C GLU A 41 -4.63 -23.34 0.72
N GLU A 42 -5.96 -23.38 0.66
CA GLU A 42 -6.72 -23.07 -0.56
C GLU A 42 -6.53 -21.60 -0.97
N PHE A 43 -6.44 -20.69 -0.04
CA PHE A 43 -6.12 -19.28 -0.30
C PHE A 43 -4.77 -19.14 -1.03
N PHE A 44 -3.70 -19.76 -0.52
CA PHE A 44 -2.38 -19.69 -1.15
C PHE A 44 -2.36 -20.39 -2.51
N ARG A 45 -3.10 -21.48 -2.68
CA ARG A 45 -3.26 -22.13 -3.98
C ARG A 45 -3.91 -21.18 -5.00
N ARG A 46 -4.96 -20.45 -4.60
CA ARG A 46 -5.62 -19.45 -5.46
C ARG A 46 -4.71 -18.24 -5.74
N LEU A 47 -4.00 -17.76 -4.74
CA LEU A 47 -3.07 -16.65 -4.90
C LEU A 47 -1.92 -16.99 -5.85
N LYS A 48 -1.41 -18.24 -5.78
CA LYS A 48 -0.41 -18.76 -6.72
C LYS A 48 -0.91 -18.75 -8.15
N ALA A 49 -2.12 -19.22 -8.39
CA ALA A 49 -2.74 -19.19 -9.73
C ALA A 49 -2.97 -17.75 -10.22
N ALA A 50 -3.35 -16.84 -9.32
CA ALA A 50 -3.46 -15.40 -9.64
C ALA A 50 -2.12 -14.80 -10.05
N PHE A 51 -1.04 -15.08 -9.32
CA PHE A 51 0.29 -14.60 -9.64
C PHE A 51 0.81 -15.15 -10.97
N ALA A 52 0.52 -16.43 -11.30
CA ALA A 52 0.86 -17.00 -12.60
C ALA A 52 0.16 -16.26 -13.76
N ALA A 53 -1.12 -15.89 -13.60
CA ALA A 53 -1.83 -15.09 -14.60
C ALA A 53 -1.25 -13.66 -14.72
N LEU A 54 -0.78 -13.07 -13.61
CA LEU A 54 -0.17 -11.74 -13.61
C LEU A 54 1.23 -11.76 -14.24
N GLU A 55 2.05 -12.76 -13.98
CA GLU A 55 3.35 -12.92 -14.67
C GLU A 55 3.15 -13.12 -16.18
N LYS A 56 2.13 -13.90 -16.59
CA LYS A 56 1.75 -14.03 -18.00
C LYS A 56 1.36 -12.66 -18.59
N ALA A 57 0.55 -11.86 -17.88
CA ALA A 57 0.16 -10.52 -18.32
C ALA A 57 1.35 -9.57 -18.44
N VAL A 58 2.37 -9.73 -17.61
CA VAL A 58 3.66 -9.00 -17.76
C VAL A 58 4.38 -9.43 -19.03
N ALA A 59 4.51 -10.74 -19.25
CA ALA A 59 5.15 -11.27 -20.46
C ALA A 59 4.42 -10.83 -21.76
N GLU A 60 3.11 -10.64 -21.70
CA GLU A 60 2.28 -10.11 -22.80
C GLU A 60 2.36 -8.57 -22.93
N GLY A 61 3.10 -7.86 -22.07
CA GLY A 61 3.22 -6.41 -22.09
C GLY A 61 1.97 -5.65 -21.61
N LYS A 62 0.99 -6.34 -21.05
CA LYS A 62 -0.28 -5.72 -20.58
C LYS A 62 -0.12 -4.97 -19.27
N ILE A 63 0.76 -5.43 -18.39
CA ILE A 63 1.11 -4.79 -17.14
C ILE A 63 2.64 -4.81 -16.97
N ARG A 64 3.21 -3.88 -16.23
CA ARG A 64 4.65 -3.87 -15.95
C ARG A 64 4.99 -4.56 -14.64
N ARG A 65 4.14 -4.41 -13.64
CA ARG A 65 4.33 -4.93 -12.28
C ARG A 65 2.98 -5.23 -11.67
N TYR A 66 3.00 -6.03 -10.62
CA TYR A 66 1.79 -6.28 -9.85
C TYR A 66 2.07 -6.27 -8.35
N GLY A 67 0.99 -6.31 -7.57
CA GLY A 67 1.05 -6.32 -6.13
C GLY A 67 -0.28 -6.68 -5.49
N THR A 68 -0.36 -6.47 -4.19
CA THR A 68 -1.59 -6.63 -3.43
C THR A 68 -2.03 -5.29 -2.82
N ALA A 69 -3.31 -4.96 -2.96
CA ALA A 69 -3.95 -3.89 -2.23
C ALA A 69 -4.79 -4.52 -1.12
N THR A 70 -4.45 -4.24 0.15
CA THR A 70 -5.00 -4.92 1.31
C THR A 70 -5.55 -3.92 2.31
N TRP A 71 -6.43 -4.37 3.20
CA TRP A 71 -6.88 -3.57 4.31
C TRP A 71 -6.16 -3.97 5.60
N ASN A 72 -6.34 -5.18 6.09
CA ASN A 72 -5.72 -5.67 7.32
C ASN A 72 -4.43 -6.47 7.07
N ALA A 73 -4.45 -7.39 6.18
CA ALA A 73 -3.42 -8.39 5.84
C ALA A 73 -2.07 -8.25 6.55
N TYR A 74 -1.26 -7.28 6.14
CA TYR A 74 0.09 -7.09 6.65
C TYR A 74 0.19 -6.18 7.88
N ARG A 75 -0.88 -5.45 8.20
CA ARG A 75 -0.92 -4.52 9.35
C ARG A 75 -1.24 -5.22 10.66
N VAL A 76 -1.89 -6.36 10.59
CA VAL A 76 -2.23 -7.20 11.74
C VAL A 76 -1.36 -8.45 11.77
N GLY A 77 -1.14 -8.98 12.97
CA GLY A 77 -0.46 -10.26 13.18
C GLY A 77 -1.43 -11.32 13.71
N PRO A 78 -0.93 -12.54 13.92
CA PRO A 78 -1.67 -13.56 14.64
C PRO A 78 -2.20 -13.04 15.99
N PRO A 79 -3.42 -13.43 16.43
CA PRO A 79 -4.25 -14.53 15.89
C PRO A 79 -5.25 -14.11 14.77
N SER A 80 -5.13 -12.94 14.18
CA SER A 80 -6.05 -12.51 13.12
C SER A 80 -6.06 -13.49 11.95
N VAL A 81 -7.25 -13.91 11.52
CA VAL A 81 -7.43 -14.81 10.36
C VAL A 81 -6.90 -14.15 9.08
N GLU A 82 -7.07 -12.83 8.95
CA GLU A 82 -6.65 -12.05 7.78
C GLU A 82 -5.13 -11.78 7.73
N ALA A 83 -4.40 -12.10 8.82
CA ALA A 83 -2.96 -11.85 8.87
C ALA A 83 -2.22 -12.60 7.77
N LEU A 84 -1.45 -11.87 6.96
CA LEU A 84 -0.55 -12.39 5.94
C LEU A 84 0.91 -12.06 6.28
N SER A 85 1.77 -13.04 6.04
CA SER A 85 3.21 -12.83 6.03
C SER A 85 3.64 -12.30 4.65
N LEU A 86 4.27 -11.14 4.60
CA LEU A 86 4.82 -10.61 3.36
C LEU A 86 5.90 -11.55 2.79
N THR A 87 6.69 -12.17 3.65
CA THR A 87 7.71 -13.14 3.25
C THR A 87 7.10 -14.36 2.56
N ASP A 88 5.93 -14.85 3.03
CA ASP A 88 5.25 -15.97 2.38
C ASP A 88 4.69 -15.56 1.01
N VAL A 89 4.15 -14.35 0.89
CA VAL A 89 3.66 -13.82 -0.38
C VAL A 89 4.80 -13.62 -1.39
N LEU A 90 5.95 -13.12 -0.94
CA LEU A 90 7.14 -12.97 -1.78
C LEU A 90 7.69 -14.32 -2.24
N ARG A 91 7.77 -15.30 -1.33
CA ARG A 91 8.16 -16.66 -1.69
C ARG A 91 7.23 -17.24 -2.76
N LEU A 92 5.92 -17.03 -2.63
CA LEU A 92 4.96 -17.46 -3.63
C LEU A 92 5.18 -16.79 -5.00
N ALA A 93 5.50 -15.50 -5.00
CA ALA A 93 5.84 -14.77 -6.22
C ALA A 93 7.12 -15.33 -6.87
N GLU A 94 8.14 -15.64 -6.06
CA GLU A 94 9.39 -16.26 -6.53
C GLU A 94 9.16 -17.68 -7.08
N GLU A 95 8.29 -18.48 -6.45
CA GLU A 95 7.92 -19.81 -6.96
C GLU A 95 7.26 -19.76 -8.34
N VAL A 96 6.58 -18.66 -8.68
CA VAL A 96 5.86 -18.49 -9.95
C VAL A 96 6.72 -17.80 -11.01
N GLY A 97 7.35 -16.68 -10.67
CA GLY A 97 8.08 -15.81 -11.60
C GLY A 97 9.60 -15.92 -11.49
N GLY A 98 10.11 -16.79 -10.59
CA GLY A 98 11.54 -16.88 -10.33
C GLY A 98 12.07 -15.65 -9.56
N LYS A 99 13.38 -15.49 -9.50
CA LYS A 99 14.04 -14.36 -8.80
C LYS A 99 13.68 -13.00 -9.39
N GLU A 100 13.39 -12.96 -10.69
CA GLU A 100 13.02 -11.73 -11.41
C GLU A 100 11.51 -11.50 -11.45
N HIS A 101 10.71 -12.18 -10.60
CA HIS A 101 9.27 -11.97 -10.52
C HIS A 101 8.88 -10.49 -10.46
N HIS A 102 7.67 -10.15 -10.88
CA HIS A 102 7.21 -8.77 -11.02
C HIS A 102 6.29 -8.29 -9.88
N PHE A 103 6.20 -9.03 -8.77
CA PHE A 103 5.55 -8.55 -7.56
C PHE A 103 6.42 -7.46 -6.93
N ARG A 104 6.01 -6.18 -7.04
CA ARG A 104 6.84 -5.02 -6.66
C ARG A 104 6.07 -3.95 -5.89
N ALA A 105 4.77 -4.14 -5.64
CA ALA A 105 3.97 -3.08 -5.03
C ALA A 105 3.02 -3.60 -3.95
N LEU A 106 2.88 -2.81 -2.89
CA LEU A 106 1.88 -2.99 -1.85
C LEU A 106 1.02 -1.72 -1.76
N GLN A 107 -0.28 -1.90 -1.53
CA GLN A 107 -1.17 -0.82 -1.15
C GLN A 107 -1.87 -1.20 0.15
N LEU A 108 -1.90 -0.29 1.12
CA LEU A 108 -2.53 -0.51 2.42
C LEU A 108 -2.86 0.82 3.09
N PRO A 109 -3.82 0.86 4.04
CA PRO A 109 -4.10 2.06 4.81
C PRO A 109 -2.90 2.49 5.64
N PHE A 110 -2.57 3.78 5.52
CA PHE A 110 -1.59 4.43 6.39
C PHE A 110 -1.89 5.93 6.50
N ASN A 111 -2.04 6.44 7.71
CA ASN A 111 -2.30 7.85 8.01
C ASN A 111 -1.99 8.15 9.49
N LEU A 112 -2.25 9.36 9.96
CA LEU A 112 -2.00 9.79 11.35
C LEU A 112 -2.72 8.97 12.42
N ALA A 113 -3.84 8.30 12.08
CA ALA A 113 -4.62 7.44 12.98
C ALA A 113 -4.37 5.94 12.76
N MET A 114 -3.67 5.56 11.69
CA MET A 114 -3.42 4.17 11.30
C MET A 114 -1.93 3.96 11.05
N LEU A 115 -1.16 3.80 12.14
CA LEU A 115 0.30 3.77 12.12
C LEU A 115 0.88 2.34 12.10
N GLU A 116 0.04 1.30 12.09
CA GLU A 116 0.46 -0.09 12.34
C GLU A 116 1.55 -0.55 11.37
N ALA A 117 1.46 -0.18 10.09
CA ALA A 117 2.47 -0.56 9.09
C ALA A 117 3.89 -0.04 9.44
N ARG A 118 3.97 1.04 10.22
CA ARG A 118 5.22 1.64 10.67
C ARG A 118 5.62 1.23 12.08
N MET A 119 4.64 1.01 12.98
CA MET A 119 4.87 0.87 14.43
C MET A 119 4.70 -0.58 14.92
N ALA A 120 3.78 -1.35 14.31
CA ALA A 120 3.49 -2.70 14.76
C ALA A 120 4.45 -3.73 14.12
N SER A 121 5.15 -4.50 14.94
CA SER A 121 6.02 -5.59 14.48
C SER A 121 5.18 -6.84 14.17
N THR A 122 4.57 -6.86 13.00
CA THR A 122 3.67 -7.94 12.54
C THR A 122 4.31 -8.87 11.51
N GLN A 123 5.41 -8.46 10.88
CA GLN A 123 5.98 -9.17 9.74
C GLN A 123 7.28 -9.92 10.10
N PRO A 124 7.44 -11.16 9.65
CA PRO A 124 8.69 -11.91 9.83
C PRO A 124 9.89 -11.20 9.20
N ALA A 125 10.97 -11.08 9.96
CA ALA A 125 12.26 -10.52 9.53
C ALA A 125 13.39 -11.36 10.14
N GLY A 126 13.71 -12.47 9.50
CA GLY A 126 14.61 -13.49 10.05
C GLY A 126 14.01 -14.14 11.32
N ARG A 127 14.73 -14.03 12.46
CA ARG A 127 14.27 -14.59 13.74
C ARG A 127 13.40 -13.66 14.59
N LYS A 128 13.12 -12.46 14.10
CA LYS A 128 12.33 -11.42 14.79
C LYS A 128 11.14 -11.01 13.95
N LEU A 129 10.23 -10.29 14.58
CA LEU A 129 9.20 -9.55 13.86
C LEU A 129 9.64 -8.10 13.67
N ALA A 130 9.21 -7.50 12.59
CA ALA A 130 9.46 -6.10 12.26
C ALA A 130 8.21 -5.42 11.68
N PRO A 131 8.14 -4.09 11.67
CA PRO A 131 7.10 -3.36 10.99
C PRO A 131 7.11 -3.62 9.47
N LEU A 132 5.92 -3.62 8.87
CA LEU A 132 5.76 -3.87 7.44
C LEU A 132 6.64 -2.96 6.57
N LEU A 133 6.67 -1.65 6.83
CA LEU A 133 7.44 -0.71 6.01
C LEU A 133 8.94 -1.01 6.03
N GLN A 134 9.46 -1.54 7.13
CA GLN A 134 10.85 -1.98 7.22
C GLN A 134 11.10 -3.21 6.34
N VAL A 135 10.21 -4.21 6.41
CA VAL A 135 10.34 -5.45 5.62
C VAL A 135 10.15 -5.15 4.13
N ALA A 136 9.13 -4.37 3.76
CA ALA A 136 8.89 -3.97 2.37
C ALA A 136 10.10 -3.25 1.76
N ARG A 137 10.71 -2.33 2.52
CA ARG A 137 11.93 -1.62 2.10
C ARG A 137 13.11 -2.56 1.88
N ALA A 138 13.30 -3.54 2.78
CA ALA A 138 14.39 -4.53 2.65
C ALA A 138 14.26 -5.38 1.38
N HIS A 139 13.04 -5.57 0.88
CA HIS A 139 12.74 -6.29 -0.37
C HIS A 139 12.55 -5.36 -1.58
N GLY A 140 12.85 -4.07 -1.48
CA GLY A 140 12.73 -3.12 -2.59
C GLY A 140 11.32 -2.90 -3.11
N LEU A 141 10.29 -3.08 -2.27
CA LEU A 141 8.90 -2.92 -2.65
C LEU A 141 8.46 -1.45 -2.57
N MET A 142 7.65 -1.04 -3.53
CA MET A 142 6.90 0.20 -3.48
C MET A 142 5.70 0.05 -2.55
N VAL A 143 5.47 1.03 -1.68
CA VAL A 143 4.30 1.03 -0.78
C VAL A 143 3.45 2.28 -1.04
N PHE A 144 2.21 2.05 -1.41
CA PHE A 144 1.21 3.08 -1.66
C PHE A 144 0.25 3.16 -0.47
N ALA A 145 0.22 4.31 0.18
CA ALA A 145 -0.68 4.52 1.32
C ALA A 145 -2.09 4.84 0.82
N SER A 146 -3.05 3.97 1.08
CA SER A 146 -4.48 4.26 0.94
C SER A 146 -5.03 4.90 2.21
N ALA A 147 -6.26 5.42 2.14
CA ALA A 147 -6.92 6.10 3.26
C ALA A 147 -6.08 7.23 3.88
N SER A 148 -5.24 7.91 3.11
CA SER A 148 -4.31 8.94 3.58
C SER A 148 -5.00 10.05 4.38
N LEU A 149 -6.26 10.36 4.08
CA LEU A 149 -7.11 11.32 4.80
C LEU A 149 -8.17 10.65 5.68
N LEU A 150 -8.07 9.33 5.94
CA LEU A 150 -9.04 8.55 6.73
C LEU A 150 -10.50 8.84 6.28
N GLN A 151 -10.77 8.72 4.97
CA GLN A 151 -12.06 9.02 4.36
C GLN A 151 -12.57 10.46 4.67
N GLY A 152 -11.65 11.42 4.73
CA GLY A 152 -11.94 12.82 5.03
C GLY A 152 -11.92 13.20 6.52
N GLN A 153 -11.85 12.25 7.44
CA GLN A 153 -11.84 12.55 8.87
C GLN A 153 -10.60 13.34 9.33
N LEU A 154 -9.48 13.24 8.61
CA LEU A 154 -8.25 13.97 8.90
C LEU A 154 -8.14 15.31 8.16
N THR A 155 -9.22 15.77 7.53
CA THR A 155 -9.22 17.08 6.84
C THR A 155 -9.53 18.25 7.78
N GLN A 156 -9.92 17.95 9.02
CA GLN A 156 -10.22 18.94 10.06
C GLN A 156 -10.05 18.33 11.45
N GLY A 157 -9.82 19.19 12.43
CA GLY A 157 -9.76 18.80 13.83
C GLY A 157 -8.44 18.15 14.27
N LEU A 158 -7.37 18.31 13.50
CA LEU A 158 -6.04 17.95 14.00
C LEU A 158 -5.65 18.86 15.18
N PRO A 159 -4.90 18.34 16.16
CA PRO A 159 -4.46 19.12 17.31
C PRO A 159 -3.75 20.41 16.88
N PRO A 160 -3.95 21.53 17.57
CA PRO A 160 -3.30 22.82 17.22
C PRO A 160 -1.78 22.72 17.08
N GLU A 161 -1.15 21.85 17.86
CA GLU A 161 0.29 21.58 17.85
C GLU A 161 0.78 21.04 16.49
N SER A 162 -0.09 20.36 15.75
CA SER A 162 0.21 19.83 14.41
C SER A 162 0.68 20.93 13.45
N ARG A 163 0.33 22.19 13.69
CA ARG A 163 0.79 23.32 12.87
C ARG A 163 2.31 23.51 12.95
N SER A 164 2.89 23.27 14.11
CA SER A 164 4.35 23.35 14.31
C SER A 164 5.08 22.14 13.72
N TRP A 165 4.42 20.98 13.64
CA TRP A 165 5.01 19.77 13.06
C TRP A 165 5.12 19.81 11.54
N PHE A 166 4.25 20.58 10.88
CA PHE A 166 4.16 20.63 9.42
C PHE A 166 4.27 22.07 8.90
N PRO A 167 5.44 22.71 9.03
CA PRO A 167 5.62 24.07 8.55
C PRO A 167 5.34 24.19 7.06
N GLY A 168 4.63 25.25 6.65
CA GLY A 168 4.21 25.47 5.27
C GLY A 168 2.87 24.82 4.90
N MET A 169 2.32 23.91 5.71
CA MET A 169 0.99 23.34 5.50
C MET A 169 -0.11 24.24 6.08
N ARG A 170 -1.05 24.64 5.26
CA ARG A 170 -2.11 25.60 5.62
C ARG A 170 -3.32 24.91 6.25
N THR A 171 -3.65 23.70 5.80
CA THR A 171 -4.84 22.97 6.21
C THR A 171 -4.49 21.62 6.87
N ASP A 172 -5.44 21.04 7.57
CA ASP A 172 -5.27 19.71 8.17
C ASP A 172 -5.12 18.62 7.12
N ALA A 173 -5.83 18.74 5.98
CA ALA A 173 -5.65 17.83 4.85
C ALA A 173 -4.20 17.84 4.35
N GLN A 174 -3.61 19.01 4.16
CA GLN A 174 -2.21 19.13 3.76
C GLN A 174 -1.25 18.55 4.81
N ARG A 175 -1.50 18.77 6.12
CA ARG A 175 -0.69 18.19 7.21
C ARG A 175 -0.75 16.67 7.21
N ALA A 176 -1.95 16.12 7.09
CA ALA A 176 -2.14 14.68 7.02
C ALA A 176 -1.43 14.06 5.80
N LEU A 177 -1.53 14.68 4.62
CA LEU A 177 -0.83 14.22 3.42
C LEU A 177 0.69 14.38 3.54
N GLN A 178 1.16 15.48 4.12
CA GLN A 178 2.59 15.71 4.37
C GLN A 178 3.18 14.64 5.29
N PHE A 179 2.46 14.26 6.34
CA PHE A 179 2.86 13.14 7.20
C PHE A 179 3.02 11.84 6.41
N VAL A 180 1.99 11.45 5.66
CA VAL A 180 2.00 10.19 4.90
C VAL A 180 3.13 10.18 3.88
N ARG A 181 3.24 11.21 3.03
CA ARG A 181 4.25 11.26 1.96
C ARG A 181 5.69 11.39 2.47
N SER A 182 5.87 11.86 3.71
CA SER A 182 7.18 11.98 4.35
C SER A 182 7.57 10.73 5.15
N THR A 183 6.66 9.76 5.32
CA THR A 183 6.93 8.55 6.09
C THR A 183 7.95 7.68 5.38
N PRO A 184 9.09 7.35 6.02
CA PRO A 184 10.11 6.48 5.42
C PRO A 184 9.54 5.11 5.07
N GLY A 185 9.67 4.73 3.80
CA GLY A 185 9.13 3.47 3.26
C GLY A 185 7.80 3.62 2.53
N ILE A 186 7.13 4.77 2.60
CA ILE A 186 5.98 5.11 1.73
C ILE A 186 6.50 5.70 0.42
N THR A 187 6.02 5.16 -0.69
CA THR A 187 6.34 5.63 -2.04
C THR A 187 5.39 6.75 -2.48
N CYS A 188 4.10 6.60 -2.17
CA CYS A 188 3.08 7.56 -2.58
C CYS A 188 1.89 7.55 -1.61
N ALA A 189 1.36 8.73 -1.32
CA ALA A 189 0.09 8.92 -0.62
C ALA A 189 -1.05 9.00 -1.66
N LEU A 190 -1.99 8.06 -1.61
CA LEU A 190 -3.16 8.08 -2.46
C LEU A 190 -4.26 8.93 -1.83
N VAL A 191 -4.86 9.80 -2.61
CA VAL A 191 -5.98 10.64 -2.17
C VAL A 191 -7.01 10.78 -3.27
N GLY A 192 -8.29 10.53 -2.93
CA GLY A 192 -9.42 10.78 -3.81
C GLY A 192 -9.81 12.26 -3.78
N MET A 193 -10.04 12.84 -4.97
CA MET A 193 -10.42 14.24 -5.12
C MET A 193 -11.56 14.33 -6.15
N SER A 194 -12.74 14.77 -5.73
CA SER A 194 -13.91 14.96 -6.60
C SER A 194 -14.20 16.43 -6.90
N ASN A 195 -13.47 17.35 -6.27
CA ASN A 195 -13.70 18.79 -6.33
C ASN A 195 -12.36 19.47 -6.68
N LEU A 196 -12.42 20.49 -7.54
CA LEU A 196 -11.24 21.22 -8.01
C LEU A 196 -10.51 21.94 -6.87
N GLU A 197 -11.22 22.44 -5.87
CA GLU A 197 -10.64 23.07 -4.70
C GLU A 197 -9.78 22.08 -3.90
N HIS A 198 -10.28 20.85 -3.71
CA HIS A 198 -9.50 19.79 -3.07
C HIS A 198 -8.26 19.39 -3.88
N VAL A 199 -8.36 19.41 -5.22
CA VAL A 199 -7.19 19.17 -6.08
C VAL A 199 -6.13 20.23 -5.84
N GLN A 200 -6.52 21.52 -5.88
CA GLN A 200 -5.59 22.63 -5.65
C GLN A 200 -5.00 22.62 -4.24
N GLU A 201 -5.83 22.37 -3.23
CA GLU A 201 -5.40 22.24 -1.84
C GLU A 201 -4.35 21.14 -1.66
N ASN A 202 -4.65 19.94 -2.15
CA ASN A 202 -3.77 18.77 -1.98
C ASN A 202 -2.48 18.89 -2.80
N LEU A 203 -2.55 19.45 -4.02
CA LEU A 203 -1.37 19.74 -4.84
C LEU A 203 -0.45 20.77 -4.17
N GLY A 204 -1.00 21.67 -3.37
CA GLY A 204 -0.21 22.61 -2.55
C GLY A 204 0.79 21.90 -1.63
N THR A 205 0.52 20.68 -1.21
CA THR A 205 1.46 19.85 -0.43
C THR A 205 2.73 19.53 -1.23
N ALA A 206 2.63 19.39 -2.55
CA ALA A 206 3.76 19.02 -3.40
C ALA A 206 4.80 20.16 -3.53
N SER A 207 4.44 21.40 -3.25
CA SER A 207 5.35 22.54 -3.27
C SER A 207 6.31 22.58 -2.07
N THR A 208 6.05 21.78 -1.03
CA THR A 208 6.90 21.69 0.16
C THR A 208 7.70 20.38 0.11
N ALA A 209 8.97 20.40 0.44
CA ALA A 209 9.77 19.18 0.52
C ALA A 209 9.19 18.18 1.55
N PRO A 210 9.35 16.88 1.34
CA PRO A 210 9.08 15.92 2.41
C PRO A 210 9.91 16.22 3.66
N MET A 211 9.36 15.89 4.83
CA MET A 211 10.08 16.05 6.09
C MET A 211 11.38 15.25 6.12
N THR A 212 12.38 15.77 6.79
CA THR A 212 13.58 15.00 7.12
C THR A 212 13.25 13.86 8.07
N LEU A 213 14.13 12.86 8.12
CA LEU A 213 13.97 11.74 9.06
C LEU A 213 13.95 12.21 10.52
N GLU A 214 14.70 13.26 10.85
CA GLU A 214 14.75 13.87 12.17
C GLU A 214 13.40 14.52 12.55
N GLN A 215 12.86 15.36 11.67
CA GLN A 215 11.54 15.97 11.84
C GLN A 215 10.44 14.91 12.00
N PHE A 216 10.48 13.87 11.16
CA PHE A 216 9.51 12.77 11.25
C PHE A 216 9.60 12.02 12.59
N ARG A 217 10.80 11.75 13.08
CA ARG A 217 11.00 11.08 14.38
C ARG A 217 10.53 11.96 15.55
N ALA A 218 10.76 13.26 15.50
CA ALA A 218 10.30 14.18 16.54
C ALA A 218 8.78 14.15 16.71
N ILE A 219 8.01 14.06 15.62
CA ILE A 219 6.54 13.91 15.68
C ILE A 219 6.16 12.61 16.39
N LEU A 220 6.77 11.49 16.03
CA LEU A 220 6.43 10.18 16.63
C LEU A 220 6.82 10.05 18.12
N GLN A 221 7.76 10.86 18.59
CA GLN A 221 8.18 10.88 20.01
C GLN A 221 7.32 11.81 20.87
N GLY A 222 6.65 12.76 20.24
CA GLY A 222 5.74 13.70 20.90
C GLY A 222 4.28 13.26 20.91
N THR A 223 3.98 12.12 20.27
CA THR A 223 2.69 11.42 20.31
C THR A 223 2.75 10.21 21.21
#